data_36ce44f9eca28a7e7b68c3ac5ba143c1
#
_entry.id   36ce44f9eca28a7e7b68c3ac5ba143c1
#
_cell.length_a   1.000
_cell.length_b   1.000
_cell.length_c   1.000
_cell.angle_alpha   90.00
_cell.angle_beta   90.00
_cell.angle_gamma   90.00
#
_symmetry.space_group_name_H-M   'P 1'
#
loop_
_entity.id
_entity.type
_entity.pdbx_description
1 polymer ?
#
loop_
_entity_poly.entity_id
_entity_poly.type
_entity_poly.pdbx_seq_one_letter_code
_entity_poly.pdbx_strand_id
1 'polypeptide(L)'
;PLTTAEKSELQAALGSAFSVTWKESAAERRSVAKLLFDSAKIRLTMKEAFQVHRSVIQWNAHFSNDKIPDQAIGMDPVGLKMMHWALQSWDRVRFLNRYLAGTWLPRIQLDVIPALKCAAHFSIRANDAPQSIADYLAAGAALQRFWLTVTKLGLQMQPEMTPLMFSWYTTTGKNVSTDDDINQRLGLLHNQFKKTFGQDIVTNMVFLGRIGKGQPAKARSIR
;
A
#
# COMPACT_ATOMS: atom_id res chain seq x y z
N PRO A 1 -13.04 -14.41 6.24
CA PRO A 1 -12.66 -14.88 4.91
C PRO A 1 -13.69 -14.45 3.86
N LEU A 2 -13.23 -14.29 2.61
CA LEU A 2 -14.10 -14.10 1.46
C LEU A 2 -14.78 -15.43 1.10
N THR A 3 -16.01 -15.36 0.60
CA THR A 3 -16.72 -16.52 0.05
C THR A 3 -16.19 -16.87 -1.34
N THR A 4 -16.43 -18.11 -1.79
CA THR A 4 -16.07 -18.54 -3.15
C THR A 4 -16.81 -17.72 -4.21
N ALA A 5 -18.08 -17.36 -3.96
CA ALA A 5 -18.87 -16.53 -4.86
C ALA A 5 -18.29 -15.12 -5.01
N GLU A 6 -17.92 -14.46 -3.90
CA GLU A 6 -17.25 -13.14 -3.92
C GLU A 6 -15.95 -13.18 -4.73
N LYS A 7 -15.11 -14.19 -4.51
CA LYS A 7 -13.86 -14.37 -5.26
C LYS A 7 -14.08 -14.58 -6.75
N SER A 8 -15.07 -15.38 -7.12
CA SER A 8 -15.41 -15.65 -8.51
C SER A 8 -15.91 -14.38 -9.22
N GLU A 9 -16.76 -13.58 -8.57
CA GLU A 9 -17.27 -12.33 -9.13
C GLU A 9 -16.14 -11.30 -9.29
N LEU A 10 -15.25 -11.21 -8.31
CA LEU A 10 -14.08 -10.33 -8.36
C LEU A 10 -13.10 -10.75 -9.46
N GLN A 11 -12.84 -12.05 -9.66
CA GLN A 11 -12.03 -12.55 -10.77
C GLN A 11 -12.67 -12.22 -12.12
N ALA A 12 -13.97 -12.43 -12.26
CA ALA A 12 -14.69 -12.13 -13.50
C ALA A 12 -14.63 -10.65 -13.87
N ALA A 13 -14.65 -9.74 -12.88
CA ALA A 13 -14.53 -8.30 -13.10
C ALA A 13 -13.20 -7.86 -13.71
N LEU A 14 -12.12 -8.62 -13.52
CA LEU A 14 -10.81 -8.35 -14.11
C LEU A 14 -10.75 -8.62 -15.61
N GLY A 15 -11.60 -9.54 -16.11
CA GLY A 15 -11.51 -10.05 -17.48
C GLY A 15 -10.41 -11.10 -17.63
N SER A 16 -10.25 -11.61 -18.86
CA SER A 16 -9.36 -12.75 -19.17
C SER A 16 -7.85 -12.38 -19.18
N ALA A 17 -7.50 -11.11 -19.33
CA ALA A 17 -6.11 -10.66 -19.39
C ALA A 17 -5.45 -10.51 -18.02
N PHE A 18 -6.22 -10.63 -16.94
CA PHE A 18 -5.74 -10.43 -15.57
C PHE A 18 -6.24 -11.53 -14.64
N SER A 19 -5.45 -11.83 -13.62
CA SER A 19 -5.80 -12.79 -12.57
C SER A 19 -5.57 -12.21 -11.19
N VAL A 20 -6.38 -12.67 -10.21
CA VAL A 20 -6.19 -12.32 -8.80
C VAL A 20 -5.70 -13.53 -8.01
N THR A 21 -4.70 -13.30 -7.16
CA THR A 21 -4.21 -14.30 -6.20
C THR A 21 -4.48 -13.80 -4.78
N TRP A 22 -4.96 -14.72 -3.92
CA TRP A 22 -5.38 -14.43 -2.55
C TRP A 22 -4.37 -14.95 -1.53
N LYS A 23 -4.17 -14.20 -0.44
CA LYS A 23 -3.42 -14.60 0.74
C LYS A 23 -4.31 -14.44 1.97
N GLU A 24 -4.84 -15.56 2.46
CA GLU A 24 -5.92 -15.57 3.47
C GLU A 24 -5.55 -16.28 4.76
N SER A 25 -4.60 -17.24 4.71
CA SER A 25 -4.18 -17.95 5.91
C SER A 25 -3.51 -17.00 6.91
N ALA A 26 -3.56 -17.34 8.18
CA ALA A 26 -2.90 -16.55 9.23
C ALA A 26 -1.38 -16.42 9.00
N ALA A 27 -0.75 -17.45 8.41
CA ALA A 27 0.68 -17.42 8.08
C ALA A 27 0.96 -16.45 6.94
N GLU A 28 0.15 -16.47 5.88
CA GLU A 28 0.29 -15.55 4.74
C GLU A 28 0.05 -14.11 5.16
N ARG A 29 -1.02 -13.83 5.93
CA ARG A 29 -1.28 -12.47 6.43
C ARG A 29 -0.13 -11.96 7.30
N ARG A 30 0.47 -12.80 8.14
CA ARG A 30 1.67 -12.42 8.93
C ARG A 30 2.87 -12.13 8.03
N SER A 31 3.08 -12.92 6.97
CA SER A 31 4.16 -12.68 6.02
C SER A 31 4.00 -11.33 5.29
N VAL A 32 2.78 -11.03 4.82
CA VAL A 32 2.49 -9.74 4.19
C VAL A 32 2.57 -8.59 5.20
N ALA A 33 2.04 -8.74 6.43
CA ALA A 33 2.14 -7.73 7.47
C ALA A 33 3.61 -7.36 7.79
N LYS A 34 4.50 -8.36 7.84
CA LYS A 34 5.94 -8.11 8.01
C LYS A 34 6.53 -7.34 6.84
N LEU A 35 6.19 -7.70 5.61
CA LEU A 35 6.64 -6.99 4.41
C LEU A 35 6.17 -5.52 4.40
N LEU A 36 4.90 -5.27 4.74
CA LEU A 36 4.35 -3.92 4.87
C LEU A 36 5.06 -3.12 5.96
N PHE A 37 5.26 -3.74 7.13
CA PHE A 37 5.97 -3.12 8.24
C PHE A 37 7.40 -2.71 7.86
N ASP A 38 8.13 -3.55 7.12
CA ASP A 38 9.49 -3.27 6.69
C ASP A 38 9.51 -2.20 5.58
N SER A 39 8.59 -2.26 4.62
CA SER A 39 8.45 -1.25 3.55
C SER A 39 8.06 0.12 4.10
N ALA A 40 7.16 0.17 5.08
CA ALA A 40 6.76 1.41 5.73
C ALA A 40 7.92 2.05 6.51
N LYS A 41 8.83 1.26 7.11
CA LYS A 41 10.05 1.80 7.73
C LYS A 41 10.88 2.57 6.72
N ILE A 42 11.14 1.99 5.56
CA ILE A 42 11.90 2.66 4.50
C ILE A 42 11.20 3.97 4.12
N ARG A 43 9.91 3.91 3.77
CA ARG A 43 9.11 5.08 3.39
C ARG A 43 9.12 6.20 4.44
N LEU A 44 9.03 5.86 5.72
CA LEU A 44 8.99 6.85 6.82
C LEU A 44 10.38 7.38 7.23
N THR A 45 11.46 6.79 6.70
CA THR A 45 12.83 7.26 6.93
C THR A 45 13.47 7.92 5.71
N MET A 46 12.75 8.00 4.58
CA MET A 46 13.21 8.66 3.35
C MET A 46 12.82 10.14 3.35
N LYS A 47 13.78 11.01 3.00
CA LYS A 47 13.53 12.44 2.83
C LYS A 47 12.61 12.75 1.65
N GLU A 48 12.72 12.00 0.58
CA GLU A 48 11.90 12.10 -0.62
C GLU A 48 10.42 11.79 -0.29
N ALA A 49 10.17 10.72 0.45
CA ALA A 49 8.81 10.38 0.90
C ALA A 49 8.23 11.40 1.89
N PHE A 50 9.07 11.98 2.76
CA PHE A 50 8.65 13.08 3.64
C PHE A 50 8.13 14.27 2.83
N GLN A 51 8.83 14.68 1.76
CA GLN A 51 8.42 15.79 0.91
C GLN A 51 7.05 15.52 0.28
N VAL A 52 6.83 14.30 -0.22
CA VAL A 52 5.54 13.89 -0.78
C VAL A 52 4.44 13.93 0.28
N HIS A 53 4.63 13.28 1.43
CA HIS A 53 3.63 13.27 2.50
C HIS A 53 3.24 14.68 2.95
N ARG A 54 4.23 15.58 3.10
CA ARG A 54 4.00 16.97 3.46
C ARG A 54 3.15 17.71 2.44
N SER A 55 3.31 17.42 1.15
CA SER A 55 2.61 18.13 0.06
C SER A 55 1.19 17.62 -0.16
N VAL A 56 0.93 16.32 0.06
CA VAL A 56 -0.34 15.68 -0.33
C VAL A 56 -1.37 15.62 0.80
N ILE A 57 -0.99 15.89 2.06
CA ILE A 57 -1.92 15.84 3.19
C ILE A 57 -2.56 17.21 3.41
N GLN A 58 -3.88 17.23 3.54
CA GLN A 58 -4.65 18.37 4.02
C GLN A 58 -5.04 18.16 5.48
N TRP A 59 -4.56 19.06 6.34
CA TRP A 59 -4.76 18.95 7.77
C TRP A 59 -6.10 19.55 8.20
N ASN A 60 -6.67 18.99 9.29
CA ASN A 60 -7.97 19.38 9.87
C ASN A 60 -9.11 19.32 8.85
N ALA A 61 -9.09 18.33 7.96
CA ALA A 61 -10.07 18.18 6.90
C ALA A 61 -10.74 16.81 6.90
N HIS A 62 -12.06 16.78 6.67
CA HIS A 62 -12.82 15.57 6.35
C HIS A 62 -12.85 15.28 4.85
N PHE A 63 -12.87 16.34 4.04
CA PHE A 63 -12.94 16.27 2.58
C PHE A 63 -11.87 17.18 1.98
N SER A 64 -11.38 16.80 0.82
CA SER A 64 -10.43 17.59 0.05
C SER A 64 -10.70 17.43 -1.45
N ASN A 65 -10.49 18.49 -2.21
CA ASN A 65 -10.65 18.46 -3.67
C ASN A 65 -9.45 17.85 -4.37
N ASP A 66 -8.23 18.02 -3.83
CA ASP A 66 -6.97 17.73 -4.51
C ASP A 66 -5.94 17.03 -3.61
N LYS A 67 -6.20 16.91 -2.30
CA LYS A 67 -5.31 16.31 -1.31
C LYS A 67 -5.98 15.16 -0.57
N ILE A 68 -5.21 14.53 0.30
CA ILE A 68 -5.68 13.49 1.21
C ILE A 68 -6.04 14.17 2.54
N PRO A 69 -7.32 14.16 2.97
CA PRO A 69 -7.68 14.65 4.29
C PRO A 69 -6.96 13.85 5.37
N ASP A 70 -6.44 14.50 6.40
CA ASP A 70 -5.75 13.83 7.50
C ASP A 70 -6.65 12.81 8.22
N GLN A 71 -7.94 13.08 8.29
CA GLN A 71 -8.92 12.16 8.89
C GLN A 71 -9.18 10.89 8.05
N ALA A 72 -8.79 10.89 6.76
CA ALA A 72 -8.85 9.70 5.92
C ALA A 72 -7.62 8.78 6.08
N ILE A 73 -6.57 9.22 6.80
CA ILE A 73 -5.35 8.43 7.00
C ILE A 73 -5.58 7.19 7.86
N GLY A 74 -6.54 7.27 8.81
CA GLY A 74 -6.89 6.12 9.66
C GLY A 74 -6.04 5.99 10.93
N MET A 75 -5.34 7.05 11.34
CA MET A 75 -4.65 7.14 12.63
C MET A 75 -5.57 7.68 13.71
N ASP A 76 -5.26 7.34 14.96
CA ASP A 76 -5.92 7.95 16.12
C ASP A 76 -5.58 9.46 16.23
N PRO A 77 -6.40 10.25 16.98
CA PRO A 77 -6.22 11.71 17.07
C PRO A 77 -4.86 12.15 17.62
N VAL A 78 -4.26 11.38 18.54
CA VAL A 78 -2.94 11.68 19.11
C VAL A 78 -1.85 11.44 18.06
N GLY A 79 -1.93 10.31 17.36
CA GLY A 79 -1.04 9.98 16.24
C GLY A 79 -1.11 11.03 15.12
N LEU A 80 -2.32 11.52 14.77
CA LEU A 80 -2.49 12.59 13.77
C LEU A 80 -1.83 13.90 14.20
N LYS A 81 -2.00 14.31 15.47
CA LYS A 81 -1.33 15.52 16.00
C LYS A 81 0.20 15.39 15.97
N MET A 82 0.71 14.23 16.39
CA MET A 82 2.15 13.95 16.35
C MET A 82 2.70 13.92 14.92
N MET A 83 1.96 13.32 13.99
CA MET A 83 2.33 13.30 12.57
C MET A 83 2.30 14.72 11.97
N HIS A 84 1.30 15.52 12.28
CA HIS A 84 1.23 16.93 11.86
C HIS A 84 2.44 17.71 12.35
N TRP A 85 2.79 17.58 13.63
CA TRP A 85 3.99 18.23 14.20
C TRP A 85 5.27 17.74 13.53
N ALA A 86 5.40 16.44 13.29
CA ALA A 86 6.58 15.84 12.66
C ALA A 86 6.79 16.33 11.22
N LEU A 87 5.71 16.35 10.43
CA LEU A 87 5.76 16.71 9.01
C LEU A 87 6.01 18.21 8.75
N GLN A 88 6.09 19.05 9.77
CA GLN A 88 6.50 20.44 9.60
C GLN A 88 7.99 20.59 9.27
N SER A 89 8.85 19.65 9.69
CA SER A 89 10.29 19.72 9.47
C SER A 89 10.91 18.33 9.37
N TRP A 90 11.84 18.15 8.42
CA TRP A 90 12.62 16.92 8.31
C TRP A 90 13.43 16.62 9.57
N ASP A 91 13.95 17.65 10.25
CA ASP A 91 14.71 17.46 11.50
C ASP A 91 13.84 16.88 12.62
N ARG A 92 12.56 17.26 12.70
CA ARG A 92 11.61 16.66 13.65
C ARG A 92 11.35 15.17 13.33
N VAL A 93 11.21 14.83 12.05
CA VAL A 93 11.08 13.42 11.63
C VAL A 93 12.34 12.64 12.01
N ARG A 94 13.54 13.17 11.73
CA ARG A 94 14.80 12.53 12.12
C ARG A 94 14.92 12.36 13.63
N PHE A 95 14.56 13.39 14.41
CA PHE A 95 14.55 13.33 15.87
C PHE A 95 13.64 12.22 16.39
N LEU A 96 12.39 12.18 15.91
CA LEU A 96 11.44 11.11 16.30
C LEU A 96 11.97 9.73 15.94
N ASN A 97 12.49 9.56 14.72
CA ASN A 97 13.00 8.28 14.25
C ASN A 97 14.22 7.80 15.03
N ARG A 98 15.07 8.72 15.46
CA ARG A 98 16.32 8.40 16.17
C ARG A 98 16.09 8.12 17.65
N TYR A 99 15.26 8.91 18.34
CA TYR A 99 15.17 8.90 19.80
C TYR A 99 13.86 8.33 20.35
N LEU A 100 12.78 8.39 19.59
CA LEU A 100 11.43 8.02 20.05
C LEU A 100 10.79 6.89 19.24
N ALA A 101 11.59 6.15 18.48
CA ALA A 101 11.10 5.09 17.61
C ALA A 101 9.87 5.53 16.74
N GLY A 102 9.93 6.77 16.20
CA GLY A 102 8.80 7.48 15.59
C GLY A 102 8.10 6.77 14.44
N THR A 103 8.74 5.75 13.85
CA THR A 103 8.10 4.93 12.81
C THR A 103 7.21 3.81 13.37
N TRP A 104 7.31 3.46 14.66
CA TRP A 104 6.62 2.27 15.20
C TRP A 104 5.11 2.43 15.25
N LEU A 105 4.63 3.54 15.82
CA LEU A 105 3.19 3.76 15.98
C LEU A 105 2.44 3.77 14.63
N PRO A 106 2.83 4.57 13.62
CA PRO A 106 2.16 4.55 12.33
C PRO A 106 2.25 3.19 11.64
N ARG A 107 3.39 2.48 11.73
CA ARG A 107 3.56 1.14 11.14
C ARG A 107 2.64 0.11 11.79
N ILE A 108 2.46 0.15 13.10
CA ILE A 108 1.54 -0.77 13.80
C ILE A 108 0.10 -0.44 13.44
N GLN A 109 -0.31 0.83 13.51
CA GLN A 109 -1.70 1.22 13.30
C GLN A 109 -2.14 1.11 11.84
N LEU A 110 -1.29 1.49 10.89
CA LEU A 110 -1.67 1.59 9.47
C LEU A 110 -1.31 0.35 8.66
N ASP A 111 -0.28 -0.39 9.08
CA ASP A 111 0.22 -1.54 8.32
C ASP A 111 -0.07 -2.86 9.04
N VAL A 112 0.41 -3.07 10.28
CA VAL A 112 0.33 -4.39 10.94
C VAL A 112 -1.09 -4.77 11.34
N ILE A 113 -1.78 -3.90 12.10
CA ILE A 113 -3.13 -4.22 12.61
C ILE A 113 -4.11 -4.48 11.46
N PRO A 114 -4.21 -3.61 10.44
CA PRO A 114 -5.11 -3.86 9.33
C PRO A 114 -4.70 -5.07 8.49
N ALA A 115 -3.41 -5.32 8.30
CA ALA A 115 -2.92 -6.49 7.56
C ALA A 115 -3.30 -7.81 8.23
N LEU A 116 -3.25 -7.88 9.56
CA LEU A 116 -3.64 -9.08 10.29
C LEU A 116 -5.15 -9.27 10.39
N LYS A 117 -5.92 -8.17 10.36
CA LYS A 117 -7.39 -8.18 10.56
C LYS A 117 -8.19 -8.21 9.25
N CYS A 118 -7.59 -7.96 8.08
CA CYS A 118 -8.29 -8.05 6.79
C CYS A 118 -8.76 -9.48 6.51
N ALA A 119 -9.72 -9.64 5.60
CA ALA A 119 -10.16 -10.95 5.15
C ALA A 119 -9.09 -11.63 4.30
N ALA A 120 -8.47 -10.88 3.40
CA ALA A 120 -7.38 -11.33 2.54
C ALA A 120 -6.48 -10.16 2.13
N HIS A 121 -5.20 -10.43 1.88
CA HIS A 121 -4.41 -9.67 0.92
C HIS A 121 -4.60 -10.27 -0.47
N PHE A 122 -4.47 -9.45 -1.49
CA PHE A 122 -4.59 -9.91 -2.87
C PHE A 122 -3.61 -9.19 -3.78
N SER A 123 -3.20 -9.88 -4.82
CA SER A 123 -2.42 -9.29 -5.90
C SER A 123 -3.13 -9.52 -7.23
N ILE A 124 -3.13 -8.49 -8.08
CA ILE A 124 -3.60 -8.58 -9.47
C ILE A 124 -2.38 -8.67 -10.37
N ARG A 125 -2.41 -9.65 -11.29
CA ARG A 125 -1.35 -9.88 -12.26
C ARG A 125 -1.92 -9.81 -13.66
N ALA A 126 -1.18 -9.19 -14.56
CA ALA A 126 -1.40 -9.33 -16.00
C ALA A 126 -0.85 -10.69 -16.48
N ASN A 127 -1.43 -11.27 -17.51
CA ASN A 127 -0.90 -12.49 -18.13
C ASN A 127 0.47 -12.24 -18.72
N ASP A 128 0.66 -11.09 -19.38
CA ASP A 128 1.93 -10.61 -19.90
C ASP A 128 2.42 -9.40 -19.10
N ALA A 129 3.74 -9.28 -18.93
CA ALA A 129 4.32 -8.15 -18.22
C ALA A 129 4.02 -6.83 -18.98
N PRO A 130 3.46 -5.80 -18.30
CA PRO A 130 3.19 -4.51 -18.94
C PRO A 130 4.46 -3.87 -19.49
N GLN A 131 4.46 -3.49 -20.77
CA GLN A 131 5.59 -2.88 -21.45
C GLN A 131 5.29 -1.46 -21.93
N SER A 132 4.02 -1.17 -22.17
CA SER A 132 3.56 0.09 -22.76
C SER A 132 2.59 0.85 -21.84
N ILE A 133 2.39 2.14 -22.11
CA ILE A 133 1.37 2.94 -21.43
C ILE A 133 -0.03 2.33 -21.63
N ALA A 134 -0.30 1.73 -22.78
CA ALA A 134 -1.57 1.07 -23.07
C ALA A 134 -1.81 -0.12 -22.13
N ASP A 135 -0.78 -0.90 -21.81
CA ASP A 135 -0.89 -2.04 -20.88
C ASP A 135 -1.21 -1.55 -19.46
N TYR A 136 -0.57 -0.47 -19.01
CA TYR A 136 -0.87 0.14 -17.71
C TYR A 136 -2.27 0.75 -17.66
N LEU A 137 -2.78 1.34 -18.75
CA LEU A 137 -4.15 1.83 -18.84
C LEU A 137 -5.15 0.67 -18.79
N ALA A 138 -4.87 -0.44 -19.48
CA ALA A 138 -5.68 -1.65 -19.43
C ALA A 138 -5.73 -2.24 -18.01
N ALA A 139 -4.59 -2.28 -17.31
CA ALA A 139 -4.51 -2.71 -15.92
C ALA A 139 -5.31 -1.77 -14.99
N GLY A 140 -5.23 -0.46 -15.19
CA GLY A 140 -6.03 0.52 -14.45
C GLY A 140 -7.53 0.34 -14.67
N ALA A 141 -7.95 0.10 -15.90
CA ALA A 141 -9.36 -0.17 -16.22
C ALA A 141 -9.87 -1.49 -15.59
N ALA A 142 -9.05 -2.54 -15.58
CA ALA A 142 -9.36 -3.79 -14.91
C ALA A 142 -9.47 -3.60 -13.39
N LEU A 143 -8.52 -2.87 -12.79
CA LEU A 143 -8.55 -2.53 -11.36
C LEU A 143 -9.80 -1.70 -11.03
N GLN A 144 -10.20 -0.77 -11.87
CA GLN A 144 -11.41 0.04 -11.65
C GLN A 144 -12.66 -0.85 -11.61
N ARG A 145 -12.83 -1.78 -12.55
CA ARG A 145 -13.94 -2.75 -12.53
C ARG A 145 -13.92 -3.61 -11.27
N PHE A 146 -12.75 -4.09 -10.91
CA PHE A 146 -12.55 -4.86 -9.67
C PHE A 146 -12.98 -4.06 -8.44
N TRP A 147 -12.57 -2.79 -8.32
CA TRP A 147 -12.89 -1.93 -7.19
C TRP A 147 -14.40 -1.63 -7.10
N LEU A 148 -15.03 -1.36 -8.24
CA LEU A 148 -16.48 -1.17 -8.29
C LEU A 148 -17.23 -2.44 -7.86
N THR A 149 -16.74 -3.62 -8.24
CA THR A 149 -17.29 -4.91 -7.81
C THR A 149 -17.08 -5.13 -6.31
N VAL A 150 -15.92 -4.78 -5.75
CA VAL A 150 -15.69 -4.78 -4.29
C VAL A 150 -16.76 -3.95 -3.57
N THR A 151 -17.04 -2.75 -4.07
CA THR A 151 -18.06 -1.86 -3.51
C THR A 151 -19.48 -2.45 -3.64
N LYS A 152 -19.82 -3.01 -4.80
CA LYS A 152 -21.09 -3.70 -5.05
C LYS A 152 -21.33 -4.84 -4.07
N LEU A 153 -20.27 -5.58 -3.71
CA LEU A 153 -20.32 -6.70 -2.75
C LEU A 153 -20.35 -6.22 -1.27
N GLY A 154 -20.36 -4.92 -1.01
CA GLY A 154 -20.32 -4.36 0.35
C GLY A 154 -18.99 -4.57 1.06
N LEU A 155 -17.93 -4.83 0.31
CA LEU A 155 -16.56 -4.99 0.80
C LEU A 155 -15.81 -3.66 0.75
N GLN A 156 -14.74 -3.57 1.54
CA GLN A 156 -13.80 -2.46 1.53
C GLN A 156 -12.44 -2.95 1.03
N MET A 157 -11.77 -2.13 0.25
CA MET A 157 -10.45 -2.42 -0.30
C MET A 157 -9.48 -1.28 0.00
N GLN A 158 -8.23 -1.61 0.25
CA GLN A 158 -7.17 -0.63 0.40
C GLN A 158 -5.91 -1.06 -0.36
N PRO A 159 -5.32 -0.17 -1.19
CA PRO A 159 -4.05 -0.40 -1.85
C PRO A 159 -2.89 -0.58 -0.86
N GLU A 160 -1.97 -1.49 -1.18
CA GLU A 160 -0.73 -1.77 -0.45
C GLU A 160 0.47 -1.69 -1.40
N MET A 161 0.53 -0.63 -2.20
CA MET A 161 1.45 -0.53 -3.34
C MET A 161 2.92 -0.31 -2.97
N THR A 162 3.24 0.16 -1.76
CA THR A 162 4.61 0.53 -1.39
C THR A 162 5.64 -0.59 -1.62
N PRO A 163 5.45 -1.84 -1.15
CA PRO A 163 6.43 -2.88 -1.40
C PRO A 163 6.54 -3.28 -2.88
N LEU A 164 5.45 -3.23 -3.64
CA LEU A 164 5.46 -3.49 -5.08
C LEU A 164 6.26 -2.41 -5.82
N MET A 165 6.01 -1.14 -5.55
CA MET A 165 6.71 -0.01 -6.16
C MET A 165 8.22 -0.05 -5.83
N PHE A 166 8.58 -0.30 -4.58
CA PHE A 166 9.98 -0.42 -4.18
C PHE A 166 10.68 -1.61 -4.86
N SER A 167 9.96 -2.74 -4.99
CA SER A 167 10.46 -3.90 -5.71
C SER A 167 10.69 -3.58 -7.20
N TRP A 168 9.76 -2.85 -7.83
CA TRP A 168 9.89 -2.42 -9.21
C TRP A 168 11.07 -1.47 -9.43
N TYR A 169 11.29 -0.49 -8.55
CA TYR A 169 12.48 0.39 -8.62
C TYR A 169 13.78 -0.41 -8.54
N THR A 170 13.86 -1.39 -7.63
CA THR A 170 15.03 -2.27 -7.52
C THR A 170 15.26 -3.08 -8.79
N THR A 171 14.20 -3.62 -9.40
CA THR A 171 14.29 -4.41 -10.64
C THR A 171 14.72 -3.56 -11.83
N THR A 172 14.30 -2.31 -11.89
CA THR A 172 14.61 -1.38 -13.00
C THR A 172 15.94 -0.62 -12.78
N GLY A 173 16.65 -0.89 -11.68
CA GLY A 173 17.92 -0.21 -11.35
C GLY A 173 17.77 1.28 -11.05
N LYS A 174 16.56 1.73 -10.72
CA LYS A 174 16.31 3.14 -10.39
C LYS A 174 16.56 3.40 -8.91
N ASN A 175 17.52 4.27 -8.61
CA ASN A 175 17.69 4.77 -7.26
C ASN A 175 16.52 5.68 -6.86
N VAL A 176 15.89 5.39 -5.74
CA VAL A 176 14.76 6.17 -5.20
C VAL A 176 15.20 7.17 -4.14
N SER A 177 16.43 7.06 -3.66
CA SER A 177 17.01 7.95 -2.69
C SER A 177 18.49 8.22 -3.02
N THR A 178 18.99 9.37 -2.56
CA THR A 178 20.41 9.69 -2.56
C THR A 178 21.16 9.03 -1.40
N ASP A 179 20.46 8.35 -0.50
CA ASP A 179 21.01 7.64 0.66
C ASP A 179 21.24 6.15 0.30
N ASP A 180 22.50 5.73 0.31
CA ASP A 180 22.89 4.36 -0.04
C ASP A 180 22.35 3.31 0.94
N ASP A 181 22.18 3.65 2.23
CA ASP A 181 21.55 2.75 3.21
C ASP A 181 20.10 2.47 2.86
N ILE A 182 19.36 3.47 2.38
CA ILE A 182 17.99 3.29 1.86
C ILE A 182 17.99 2.35 0.65
N ASN A 183 18.88 2.57 -0.31
CA ASN A 183 18.94 1.72 -1.53
C ASN A 183 19.33 0.27 -1.19
N GLN A 184 20.23 0.05 -0.24
CA GLN A 184 20.56 -1.30 0.25
C GLN A 184 19.34 -1.97 0.90
N ARG A 185 18.58 -1.26 1.74
CA ARG A 185 17.35 -1.78 2.37
C ARG A 185 16.27 -2.11 1.35
N LEU A 186 16.19 -1.37 0.24
CA LEU A 186 15.28 -1.69 -0.86
C LEU A 186 15.64 -3.03 -1.50
N GLY A 187 16.91 -3.35 -1.67
CA GLY A 187 17.37 -4.66 -2.15
C GLY A 187 16.94 -5.80 -1.22
N LEU A 188 17.06 -5.62 0.10
CA LEU A 188 16.59 -6.60 1.09
C LEU A 188 15.06 -6.77 1.05
N LEU A 189 14.33 -5.65 0.93
CA LEU A 189 12.87 -5.65 0.81
C LEU A 189 12.41 -6.38 -0.47
N HIS A 190 13.10 -6.16 -1.60
CA HIS A 190 12.83 -6.85 -2.85
C HIS A 190 12.98 -8.37 -2.70
N ASN A 191 14.02 -8.84 -2.03
CA ASN A 191 14.20 -10.26 -1.75
C ASN A 191 13.09 -10.82 -0.86
N GLN A 192 12.66 -10.07 0.16
CA GLN A 192 11.52 -10.44 1.00
C GLN A 192 10.21 -10.46 0.20
N PHE A 193 10.00 -9.51 -0.70
CA PHE A 193 8.85 -9.48 -1.59
C PHE A 193 8.79 -10.72 -2.47
N LYS A 194 9.89 -11.09 -3.13
CA LYS A 194 9.99 -12.32 -3.92
C LYS A 194 9.70 -13.57 -3.09
N LYS A 195 10.21 -13.65 -1.86
CA LYS A 195 9.93 -14.76 -0.95
C LYS A 195 8.44 -14.84 -0.56
N THR A 196 7.76 -13.69 -0.43
CA THR A 196 6.35 -13.63 -0.01
C THR A 196 5.39 -13.94 -1.17
N PHE A 197 5.69 -13.49 -2.39
CA PHE A 197 4.78 -13.59 -3.54
C PHE A 197 5.24 -14.53 -4.64
N GLY A 198 6.50 -14.95 -4.65
CA GLY A 198 7.13 -15.78 -5.70
C GLY A 198 8.09 -14.98 -6.58
N GLN A 199 9.07 -15.68 -7.16
CA GLN A 199 10.15 -15.01 -7.91
C GLN A 199 9.67 -14.38 -9.22
N ASP A 200 8.77 -15.05 -9.92
CA ASP A 200 8.32 -14.67 -11.27
C ASP A 200 7.17 -13.64 -11.26
N ILE A 201 6.70 -13.27 -10.07
CA ILE A 201 5.47 -12.48 -9.91
C ILE A 201 5.73 -10.97 -10.03
N VAL A 202 6.95 -10.52 -9.77
CA VAL A 202 7.27 -9.08 -9.68
C VAL A 202 7.07 -8.36 -11.01
N THR A 203 7.33 -9.02 -12.12
CA THR A 203 7.25 -8.42 -13.46
C THR A 203 5.82 -8.24 -13.95
N ASN A 204 4.92 -9.15 -13.59
CA ASN A 204 3.54 -9.18 -14.07
C ASN A 204 2.55 -8.62 -13.05
N MET A 205 2.97 -8.39 -11.81
CA MET A 205 2.08 -7.84 -10.77
C MET A 205 1.82 -6.36 -11.04
N VAL A 206 0.55 -6.02 -11.20
CA VAL A 206 0.11 -4.64 -11.48
C VAL A 206 -0.53 -3.97 -10.26
N PHE A 207 -0.95 -4.76 -9.27
CA PHE A 207 -1.57 -4.23 -8.06
C PHE A 207 -1.40 -5.17 -6.87
N LEU A 208 -1.27 -4.57 -5.69
CA LEU A 208 -1.29 -5.24 -4.39
C LEU A 208 -2.22 -4.47 -3.46
N GLY A 209 -3.06 -5.20 -2.73
CA GLY A 209 -4.00 -4.60 -1.79
C GLY A 209 -4.52 -5.59 -0.75
N ARG A 210 -5.30 -5.06 0.18
CA ARG A 210 -6.08 -5.83 1.15
C ARG A 210 -7.56 -5.58 0.98
N ILE A 211 -8.37 -6.55 1.37
CA ILE A 211 -9.82 -6.53 1.23
C ILE A 211 -10.48 -7.16 2.45
N GLY A 212 -11.67 -6.71 2.77
CA GLY A 212 -12.48 -7.26 3.85
C GLY A 212 -13.76 -6.49 4.09
N LYS A 213 -14.55 -6.92 5.07
CA LYS A 213 -15.68 -6.15 5.57
C LYS A 213 -15.17 -5.03 6.47
N GLY A 214 -15.73 -3.83 6.31
CA GLY A 214 -15.34 -2.67 7.10
C GLY A 214 -16.39 -1.58 7.07
N GLN A 215 -16.24 -0.57 7.91
CA GLN A 215 -17.09 0.62 7.87
C GLN A 215 -16.73 1.46 6.63
N PRO A 216 -17.72 2.07 5.97
CA PRO A 216 -17.45 3.02 4.89
C PRO A 216 -16.57 4.18 5.38
N ALA A 217 -15.72 4.68 4.50
CA ALA A 217 -14.87 5.82 4.79
C ALA A 217 -15.72 7.07 5.07
N LYS A 218 -15.49 7.73 6.22
CA LYS A 218 -16.19 8.98 6.62
C LYS A 218 -15.50 10.23 6.08
N ALA A 219 -14.20 10.15 5.81
CA ALA A 219 -13.39 11.21 5.25
C ALA A 219 -12.76 10.72 3.93
N ARG A 220 -12.74 11.56 2.89
CA ARG A 220 -12.25 11.16 1.57
C ARG A 220 -11.86 12.36 0.71
N SER A 221 -11.03 12.13 -0.29
CA SER A 221 -10.91 13.04 -1.41
C SER A 221 -12.22 13.05 -2.22
N ILE A 222 -12.61 14.22 -2.74
CA ILE A 222 -13.85 14.41 -3.49
C ILE A 222 -13.65 14.08 -4.98
N ARG A 223 -12.41 14.01 -5.42
CA ARG A 223 -12.02 13.59 -6.78
C ARG A 223 -11.72 12.10 -6.81
#